data_f3edc98f12a71fb9cbf4522e114be075
#
_entry.id   f3edc98f12a71fb9cbf4522e114be075
#
_cell.length_a   1.000
_cell.length_b   1.000
_cell.length_c   1.000
_cell.angle_alpha   90.00
_cell.angle_beta   90.00
_cell.angle_gamma   90.00
#
_symmetry.space_group_name_H-M   'P 1'
#
loop_
_entity.id
_entity.type
_entity.pdbx_description
1 polymer ?
#
loop_
_entity_poly.entity_id
_entity_poly.type
_entity_poly.pdbx_seq_one_letter_code
_entity_poly.pdbx_strand_id
1 'polypeptide(L)'
;MKRILVAAFFLAGFGFAFSQEKQEEDKDLKTWYHKDFSTTKVYGVNTENAYKFFESKGLKPKSVVVGVIDSGVEVDHPGLVKNLWKNVNEVPDNGKDDDGNGYVDDVYGWNFIGGKNGDVGVDNTEVARVVRQYKPFFEGDNAVQNKENQTKMSSEFDMYLKAKEIFTKKSTKAQQQLQFYCGYQKEIPGIVATLNGKTLTKENLASIKPTTQVEYKNLAILSNVAQDPAVQGKTPAEVQTFLEKEIKEALEYFEPQATKQYDLNYDTRSIVGDNYNDINEKFYGNNHYEGPDAKHGTHVAGIIAGLPQGGEPQYGVAYKVAKIMTVRAVPDGDERDKDIANAVRYAVDNGAKVINMSFGKPVSPGKEKVWE
;
A
#
# COMPACT_ATOMS: atom_id res chain seq x y z
N MET A 1 6.78 9.79 -8.84
CA MET A 1 5.75 8.77 -9.14
C MET A 1 6.16 8.09 -10.43
N LYS A 2 6.77 6.90 -10.32
CA LYS A 2 6.96 6.05 -11.49
C LYS A 2 5.57 5.63 -11.95
N ARG A 3 5.21 5.99 -13.17
CA ARG A 3 3.96 5.55 -13.78
C ARG A 3 4.08 4.04 -14.00
N ILE A 4 3.35 3.26 -13.22
CA ILE A 4 3.05 1.89 -13.59
C ILE A 4 2.15 2.02 -14.81
N LEU A 5 2.73 1.88 -15.99
CA LEU A 5 1.99 1.67 -17.23
C LEU A 5 1.41 0.25 -17.15
N VAL A 6 0.38 0.08 -16.33
CA VAL A 6 -0.49 -1.08 -16.43
C VAL A 6 -1.21 -0.87 -17.77
N ALA A 7 -0.59 -1.38 -18.82
CA ALA A 7 -1.25 -1.54 -20.10
C ALA A 7 -2.40 -2.54 -19.90
N ALA A 8 -3.53 -2.04 -19.41
CA ALA A 8 -4.78 -2.76 -19.49
C ALA A 8 -5.12 -2.85 -20.97
N PHE A 9 -4.68 -3.92 -21.61
CA PHE A 9 -5.10 -4.28 -22.94
C PHE A 9 -6.57 -4.68 -22.90
N PHE A 10 -7.45 -3.70 -22.81
CA PHE A 10 -8.83 -3.84 -23.27
C PHE A 10 -8.87 -3.47 -24.75
N LEU A 11 -9.15 -4.45 -25.59
CA LEU A 11 -9.66 -4.26 -26.94
C LEU A 11 -10.99 -3.50 -26.87
N ALA A 12 -10.93 -2.18 -26.81
CA ALA A 12 -12.02 -1.29 -27.16
C ALA A 12 -11.39 0.03 -27.59
N GLY A 13 -11.43 0.29 -28.88
CA GLY A 13 -10.90 1.52 -29.46
C GLY A 13 -11.60 2.75 -28.91
N PHE A 14 -10.83 3.60 -28.23
CA PHE A 14 -11.06 5.04 -28.17
C PHE A 14 -9.69 5.71 -28.06
N GLY A 15 -9.28 6.34 -29.16
CA GLY A 15 -8.09 7.17 -29.19
C GLY A 15 -8.29 8.42 -28.34
N PHE A 16 -7.51 8.55 -27.29
CA PHE A 16 -7.22 9.83 -26.68
C PHE A 16 -5.75 10.15 -26.91
N ALA A 17 -5.52 11.04 -27.89
CA ALA A 17 -4.22 11.69 -28.03
C ALA A 17 -4.05 12.67 -26.86
N PHE A 18 -3.26 12.29 -25.86
CA PHE A 18 -2.73 13.27 -24.90
C PHE A 18 -1.42 13.83 -25.47
N SER A 19 -1.50 15.07 -25.95
CA SER A 19 -0.35 15.92 -26.16
C SER A 19 0.36 16.12 -24.82
N GLN A 20 1.57 15.56 -24.65
CA GLN A 20 2.46 15.94 -23.56
C GLN A 20 3.17 17.23 -23.97
N GLU A 21 2.62 18.39 -23.62
CA GLU A 21 3.42 19.57 -23.38
C GLU A 21 4.35 19.26 -22.20
N LYS A 22 5.66 19.50 -22.38
CA LYS A 22 6.63 19.58 -21.28
C LYS A 22 6.17 20.76 -20.41
N GLN A 23 5.38 20.48 -19.38
CA GLN A 23 5.16 21.45 -18.31
C GLN A 23 6.49 21.61 -17.59
N GLU A 24 7.09 22.83 -17.64
CA GLU A 24 8.01 23.26 -16.59
C GLU A 24 7.33 22.91 -15.26
N GLU A 25 8.03 22.18 -14.40
CA GLU A 25 7.49 21.83 -13.08
C GLU A 25 7.28 23.13 -12.32
N ASP A 26 6.06 23.64 -12.36
CA ASP A 26 5.66 24.85 -11.68
C ASP A 26 5.83 24.61 -10.16
N LYS A 27 6.76 25.37 -9.54
CA LYS A 27 6.99 25.33 -8.09
C LYS A 27 5.69 25.53 -7.31
N ASP A 28 4.72 26.17 -7.91
CA ASP A 28 3.39 26.37 -7.38
C ASP A 28 2.58 25.07 -7.26
N LEU A 29 2.79 24.09 -8.14
CA LEU A 29 2.18 22.78 -8.05
C LEU A 29 2.72 21.93 -6.89
N LYS A 30 3.92 22.24 -6.40
CA LYS A 30 4.55 21.50 -5.29
C LYS A 30 4.02 21.89 -3.91
N THR A 31 3.34 23.04 -3.78
CA THR A 31 2.80 23.58 -2.52
C THR A 31 1.33 23.98 -2.59
N TRP A 32 0.63 23.56 -3.67
CA TRP A 32 -0.77 23.96 -3.90
C TRP A 32 -1.69 23.68 -2.71
N TYR A 33 -1.47 22.60 -1.99
CA TYR A 33 -2.28 22.18 -0.85
C TYR A 33 -2.17 23.11 0.36
N HIS A 34 -1.18 23.98 0.43
CA HIS A 34 -1.06 25.01 1.47
C HIS A 34 -1.75 26.33 1.12
N LYS A 35 -2.18 26.50 -0.13
CA LYS A 35 -2.69 27.79 -0.63
C LYS A 35 -4.07 28.13 -0.07
N ASP A 36 -4.36 29.42 -0.08
CA ASP A 36 -5.65 30.00 0.23
C ASP A 36 -6.44 30.26 -1.04
N PHE A 37 -7.68 29.76 -1.10
CA PHE A 37 -8.53 29.93 -2.26
C PHE A 37 -8.89 31.39 -2.53
N SER A 38 -9.08 32.23 -1.51
CA SER A 38 -9.51 33.61 -1.67
C SER A 38 -8.53 34.44 -2.50
N THR A 39 -7.22 34.17 -2.31
CA THR A 39 -6.13 34.90 -2.96
C THR A 39 -5.61 34.22 -4.22
N THR A 40 -5.52 32.87 -4.22
CA THR A 40 -4.86 32.12 -5.28
C THR A 40 -5.82 31.40 -6.24
N LYS A 41 -7.10 31.28 -5.89
CA LYS A 41 -8.12 30.47 -6.58
C LYS A 41 -7.79 28.97 -6.62
N VAL A 42 -6.86 28.52 -5.78
CA VAL A 42 -6.51 27.10 -5.60
C VAL A 42 -7.11 26.60 -4.27
N TYR A 43 -7.81 25.48 -4.30
CA TYR A 43 -8.43 24.84 -3.14
C TYR A 43 -7.37 24.10 -2.28
N GLY A 44 -6.55 24.84 -1.55
CA GLY A 44 -5.67 24.29 -0.53
C GLY A 44 -6.28 24.40 0.87
N VAL A 45 -5.58 23.87 1.89
CA VAL A 45 -6.02 23.89 3.30
C VAL A 45 -5.62 25.16 4.06
N ASN A 46 -5.04 26.15 3.36
CA ASN A 46 -4.71 27.47 3.89
C ASN A 46 -3.75 27.47 5.09
N THR A 47 -2.78 26.57 5.10
CA THR A 47 -1.85 26.33 6.22
C THR A 47 -1.06 27.56 6.62
N GLU A 48 -0.54 28.33 5.65
CA GLU A 48 0.30 29.50 5.93
C GLU A 48 -0.48 30.61 6.67
N ASN A 49 -1.72 30.87 6.25
CA ASN A 49 -2.54 31.87 6.93
C ASN A 49 -2.96 31.39 8.32
N ALA A 50 -3.15 30.09 8.54
CA ALA A 50 -3.39 29.53 9.86
C ALA A 50 -2.19 29.80 10.79
N TYR A 51 -0.95 29.56 10.36
CA TYR A 51 0.24 29.87 11.15
C TYR A 51 0.37 31.37 11.42
N LYS A 52 0.19 32.23 10.41
CA LYS A 52 0.19 33.70 10.58
C LYS A 52 -0.87 34.17 11.58
N PHE A 53 -2.06 33.57 11.53
CA PHE A 53 -3.13 33.86 12.47
C PHE A 53 -2.73 33.53 13.91
N PHE A 54 -2.18 32.36 14.18
CA PHE A 54 -1.73 31.97 15.51
C PHE A 54 -0.60 32.88 16.00
N GLU A 55 0.36 33.22 15.17
CA GLU A 55 1.44 34.16 15.47
C GLU A 55 0.88 35.54 15.83
N SER A 56 -0.12 36.05 15.07
CA SER A 56 -0.78 37.34 15.34
C SER A 56 -1.51 37.39 16.70
N LYS A 57 -1.90 36.22 17.23
CA LYS A 57 -2.52 36.07 18.54
C LYS A 57 -1.52 35.81 19.65
N GLY A 58 -0.22 35.85 19.37
CA GLY A 58 0.83 35.55 20.35
C GLY A 58 0.83 34.09 20.82
N LEU A 59 0.16 33.21 20.10
CA LEU A 59 0.10 31.78 20.43
C LEU A 59 1.41 31.10 20.01
N LYS A 60 2.05 30.45 20.98
CA LYS A 60 3.24 29.66 20.71
C LYS A 60 2.85 28.22 20.32
N PRO A 61 3.46 27.64 19.31
CA PRO A 61 3.22 26.25 18.93
C PRO A 61 3.62 25.33 20.08
N LYS A 62 2.74 24.32 20.35
CA LYS A 62 3.03 23.22 21.27
C LYS A 62 3.21 21.96 20.44
N SER A 63 4.19 21.14 20.79
CA SER A 63 4.39 19.85 20.15
C SER A 63 3.18 18.92 20.40
N VAL A 64 2.74 18.24 19.35
CA VAL A 64 1.64 17.28 19.38
C VAL A 64 2.14 15.96 18.78
N VAL A 65 2.01 14.88 19.54
CA VAL A 65 2.33 13.55 19.05
C VAL A 65 1.16 13.05 18.20
N VAL A 66 1.50 12.65 16.96
CA VAL A 66 0.57 12.06 15.98
C VAL A 66 0.98 10.61 15.77
N GLY A 67 0.16 9.67 16.23
CA GLY A 67 0.33 8.26 15.92
C GLY A 67 -0.06 8.00 14.46
N VAL A 68 0.88 7.56 13.64
CA VAL A 68 0.64 7.09 12.27
C VAL A 68 0.55 5.58 12.31
N ILE A 69 -0.68 5.05 12.34
CA ILE A 69 -0.94 3.61 12.26
C ILE A 69 -1.07 3.26 10.79
N ASP A 70 -0.03 2.58 10.25
CA ASP A 70 0.10 2.39 8.80
C ASP A 70 1.01 1.18 8.48
N SER A 71 1.52 1.09 7.26
CA SER A 71 2.42 0.03 6.78
C SER A 71 3.85 0.11 7.33
N GLY A 72 4.17 1.16 8.05
CA GLY A 72 5.50 1.51 8.56
C GLY A 72 5.92 2.91 8.12
N VAL A 73 6.94 3.47 8.77
CA VAL A 73 7.52 4.79 8.44
C VAL A 73 9.04 4.68 8.48
N GLU A 74 9.70 5.17 7.44
CA GLU A 74 11.16 5.27 7.33
C GLU A 74 11.66 6.34 8.29
N VAL A 75 12.30 5.91 9.39
CA VAL A 75 12.66 6.82 10.50
C VAL A 75 13.95 7.59 10.26
N ASP A 76 14.78 7.18 9.32
CA ASP A 76 15.98 7.88 8.89
C ASP A 76 15.72 8.81 7.70
N HIS A 77 14.46 8.87 7.20
CA HIS A 77 14.10 9.76 6.09
C HIS A 77 14.46 11.22 6.44
N PRO A 78 15.29 11.89 5.63
CA PRO A 78 15.81 13.22 5.97
C PRO A 78 14.74 14.29 6.17
N GLY A 79 13.58 14.13 5.51
CA GLY A 79 12.41 15.00 5.68
C GLY A 79 11.60 14.75 6.95
N LEU A 80 11.83 13.64 7.67
CA LEU A 80 11.04 13.27 8.84
C LEU A 80 11.84 13.20 10.14
N VAL A 81 13.11 12.85 10.10
CA VAL A 81 13.95 12.53 11.27
C VAL A 81 13.87 13.57 12.41
N LYS A 82 13.72 14.87 12.09
CA LYS A 82 13.59 15.95 13.09
C LYS A 82 12.17 16.06 13.68
N ASN A 83 11.18 15.48 13.02
CA ASN A 83 9.80 15.51 13.42
C ASN A 83 9.27 14.13 13.83
N LEU A 84 10.16 13.17 14.11
CA LEU A 84 9.78 11.94 14.77
C LEU A 84 9.55 12.16 16.26
N TRP A 85 8.59 11.43 16.79
CA TRP A 85 8.46 11.18 18.22
C TRP A 85 9.58 10.23 18.66
N LYS A 86 10.06 10.41 19.87
CA LYS A 86 11.02 9.50 20.50
C LYS A 86 10.56 9.12 21.89
N ASN A 87 10.57 7.85 22.19
CA ASN A 87 10.49 7.37 23.57
C ASN A 87 11.82 7.71 24.26
N VAL A 88 11.83 8.78 25.04
CA VAL A 88 13.05 9.29 25.70
C VAL A 88 13.49 8.43 26.89
N ASN A 89 12.64 7.49 27.31
CA ASN A 89 12.93 6.58 28.41
C ASN A 89 13.58 5.28 27.94
N GLU A 90 13.60 5.03 26.62
CA GLU A 90 14.27 3.88 26.01
C GLU A 90 15.73 4.20 25.66
N VAL A 91 16.60 3.23 25.91
CA VAL A 91 18.00 3.22 25.45
C VAL A 91 18.07 2.40 24.18
N PRO A 92 18.28 2.99 23.01
CA PRO A 92 18.19 2.29 21.73
C PRO A 92 19.10 1.05 21.65
N ASP A 93 18.58 -0.02 21.09
CA ASP A 93 19.32 -1.24 20.72
C ASP A 93 19.98 -1.99 21.91
N ASN A 94 19.43 -1.82 23.11
CA ASN A 94 19.98 -2.53 24.28
C ASN A 94 19.25 -3.86 24.59
N GLY A 95 18.16 -4.16 23.88
CA GLY A 95 17.36 -5.38 24.03
C GLY A 95 16.53 -5.43 25.32
N LYS A 96 16.24 -4.28 25.93
CA LYS A 96 15.45 -4.17 27.16
C LYS A 96 14.30 -3.21 26.95
N ASP A 97 13.26 -3.42 27.73
CA ASP A 97 12.18 -2.49 27.97
C ASP A 97 12.60 -1.63 29.18
N ASP A 98 13.20 -0.45 28.92
CA ASP A 98 13.80 0.39 29.97
C ASP A 98 12.74 1.19 30.76
N ASP A 99 11.57 1.46 30.18
CA ASP A 99 10.48 2.18 30.85
C ASP A 99 9.38 1.27 31.41
N GLY A 100 9.47 -0.04 31.14
CA GLY A 100 8.54 -1.03 31.68
C GLY A 100 7.14 -0.98 31.08
N ASN A 101 7.01 -0.46 29.84
CA ASN A 101 5.73 -0.33 29.15
C ASN A 101 5.30 -1.63 28.44
N GLY A 102 6.17 -2.64 28.37
CA GLY A 102 5.94 -3.94 27.75
C GLY A 102 6.45 -4.07 26.30
N TYR A 103 7.14 -3.04 25.77
CA TYR A 103 7.64 -2.97 24.40
C TYR A 103 9.14 -2.67 24.37
N VAL A 104 9.94 -3.66 23.99
CA VAL A 104 11.42 -3.60 24.03
C VAL A 104 11.96 -2.70 22.91
N ASP A 105 12.80 -1.72 23.26
CA ASP A 105 13.43 -0.80 22.31
C ASP A 105 12.43 -0.05 21.39
N ASP A 106 11.29 0.38 21.92
CA ASP A 106 10.23 1.07 21.16
C ASP A 106 10.52 2.57 20.91
N VAL A 107 11.75 2.86 20.48
CA VAL A 107 12.35 4.21 20.39
C VAL A 107 11.52 5.18 19.54
N TYR A 108 10.97 4.73 18.41
CA TYR A 108 10.15 5.56 17.50
C TYR A 108 8.71 5.08 17.38
N GLY A 109 8.39 3.95 17.99
CA GLY A 109 7.08 3.32 17.91
C GLY A 109 7.15 1.79 17.97
N TRP A 110 6.15 1.11 17.41
CA TRP A 110 6.04 -0.34 17.52
C TRP A 110 5.44 -0.99 16.25
N ASN A 111 5.75 -2.26 16.04
CA ASN A 111 5.25 -3.08 14.94
C ASN A 111 4.41 -4.25 15.46
N PHE A 112 3.07 -4.16 15.33
CA PHE A 112 2.12 -5.19 15.74
C PHE A 112 1.95 -6.34 14.73
N ILE A 113 2.55 -6.25 13.57
CA ILE A 113 2.54 -7.28 12.54
C ILE A 113 3.94 -7.84 12.26
N GLY A 114 4.80 -7.77 13.27
CA GLY A 114 6.09 -8.43 13.33
C GLY A 114 6.17 -9.40 14.50
N GLY A 115 7.26 -10.12 14.59
CA GLY A 115 7.57 -11.04 15.69
C GLY A 115 9.00 -11.57 15.58
N LYS A 116 9.33 -12.54 16.43
CA LYS A 116 10.65 -13.17 16.41
C LYS A 116 10.97 -13.94 15.11
N ASN A 117 9.96 -14.25 14.31
CA ASN A 117 10.09 -15.01 13.07
C ASN A 117 10.10 -14.09 11.82
N GLY A 118 10.14 -12.77 12.01
CA GLY A 118 10.18 -11.79 10.93
C GLY A 118 9.00 -10.83 10.95
N ASP A 119 8.78 -10.17 9.82
CA ASP A 119 7.74 -9.16 9.64
C ASP A 119 6.75 -9.57 8.56
N VAL A 120 5.47 -9.34 8.80
CA VAL A 120 4.41 -9.57 7.81
C VAL A 120 4.44 -8.46 6.77
N GLY A 121 4.82 -8.77 5.55
CA GLY A 121 4.70 -7.84 4.43
C GLY A 121 3.33 -7.89 3.77
N VAL A 122 2.83 -9.12 3.54
CA VAL A 122 1.53 -9.39 2.90
C VAL A 122 0.66 -10.24 3.81
N ASP A 123 -0.62 -9.90 3.95
CA ASP A 123 -1.61 -10.74 4.66
C ASP A 123 -2.86 -10.97 3.80
N ASN A 124 -3.75 -11.86 4.26
CA ASN A 124 -5.06 -12.06 3.61
C ASN A 124 -5.92 -10.80 3.69
N THR A 125 -6.81 -10.67 2.72
CA THR A 125 -7.95 -9.76 2.87
C THR A 125 -8.97 -10.30 3.89
N GLU A 126 -9.69 -9.38 4.54
CA GLU A 126 -10.71 -9.78 5.53
C GLU A 126 -11.80 -10.64 4.91
N VAL A 127 -12.18 -10.37 3.66
CA VAL A 127 -13.14 -11.20 2.95
C VAL A 127 -12.64 -12.64 2.76
N ALA A 128 -11.35 -12.86 2.56
CA ALA A 128 -10.75 -14.19 2.49
C ALA A 128 -10.81 -14.88 3.87
N ARG A 129 -10.50 -14.16 4.95
CA ARG A 129 -10.56 -14.65 6.33
C ARG A 129 -12.00 -15.04 6.72
N VAL A 130 -12.98 -14.20 6.40
CA VAL A 130 -14.42 -14.49 6.63
C VAL A 130 -14.86 -15.70 5.83
N VAL A 131 -14.50 -15.81 4.56
CA VAL A 131 -14.84 -16.99 3.75
C VAL A 131 -14.19 -18.26 4.33
N ARG A 132 -12.93 -18.22 4.69
CA ARG A 132 -12.22 -19.33 5.34
C ARG A 132 -12.93 -19.78 6.61
N GLN A 133 -13.31 -18.83 7.48
CA GLN A 133 -13.92 -19.09 8.78
C GLN A 133 -15.32 -19.68 8.65
N TYR A 134 -16.17 -19.13 7.80
CA TYR A 134 -17.60 -19.45 7.79
C TYR A 134 -18.02 -20.46 6.72
N LYS A 135 -17.21 -20.69 5.69
CA LYS A 135 -17.51 -21.68 4.64
C LYS A 135 -17.83 -23.07 5.20
N PRO A 136 -17.07 -23.61 6.19
CA PRO A 136 -17.40 -24.94 6.76
C PRO A 136 -18.76 -24.99 7.46
N PHE A 137 -19.24 -23.88 8.00
CA PHE A 137 -20.53 -23.80 8.70
C PHE A 137 -21.73 -23.70 7.75
N PHE A 138 -21.55 -23.02 6.61
CA PHE A 138 -22.64 -22.67 5.70
C PHE A 138 -22.64 -23.48 4.40
N GLU A 139 -21.50 -24.05 4.03
CA GLU A 139 -21.29 -24.81 2.79
C GLU A 139 -20.41 -26.08 3.03
N GLY A 140 -20.45 -26.63 4.24
CA GLY A 140 -19.80 -27.92 4.55
C GLY A 140 -20.53 -29.11 3.95
N ASP A 141 -20.05 -30.31 4.21
CA ASP A 141 -20.56 -31.56 3.61
C ASP A 141 -21.97 -31.93 4.10
N ASN A 142 -22.43 -31.43 5.23
CA ASN A 142 -23.75 -31.67 5.79
C ASN A 142 -24.77 -30.59 5.42
N ALA A 143 -25.53 -30.80 4.36
CA ALA A 143 -26.49 -29.81 3.85
C ALA A 143 -27.61 -29.45 4.85
N VAL A 144 -28.04 -30.39 5.70
CA VAL A 144 -29.07 -30.14 6.73
C VAL A 144 -28.49 -29.21 7.79
N GLN A 145 -27.29 -29.51 8.30
CA GLN A 145 -26.62 -28.69 9.29
C GLN A 145 -26.31 -27.30 8.74
N ASN A 146 -25.88 -27.20 7.47
CA ASN A 146 -25.63 -25.92 6.83
C ASN A 146 -26.88 -25.02 6.85
N LYS A 147 -28.05 -25.59 6.52
CA LYS A 147 -29.31 -24.83 6.50
C LYS A 147 -29.75 -24.40 7.91
N GLU A 148 -29.56 -25.27 8.91
CA GLU A 148 -29.78 -24.88 10.31
C GLU A 148 -28.85 -23.73 10.74
N ASN A 149 -27.57 -23.82 10.42
CA ASN A 149 -26.58 -22.76 10.75
C ASN A 149 -26.93 -21.44 10.07
N GLN A 150 -27.34 -21.46 8.80
CA GLN A 150 -27.81 -20.27 8.06
C GLN A 150 -28.97 -19.56 8.76
N THR A 151 -29.84 -20.33 9.43
CA THR A 151 -30.96 -19.76 10.20
C THR A 151 -30.54 -19.27 11.58
N LYS A 152 -29.75 -20.07 12.30
CA LYS A 152 -29.30 -19.75 13.67
C LYS A 152 -28.29 -18.62 13.74
N MET A 153 -27.49 -18.47 12.71
CA MET A 153 -26.40 -17.47 12.58
C MET A 153 -26.68 -16.55 11.38
N SER A 154 -27.89 -15.99 11.33
CA SER A 154 -28.34 -15.25 10.14
C SER A 154 -27.48 -14.00 9.86
N SER A 155 -27.04 -13.29 10.88
CA SER A 155 -26.17 -12.11 10.73
C SER A 155 -24.80 -12.47 10.15
N GLU A 156 -24.19 -13.55 10.67
CA GLU A 156 -22.91 -14.07 10.18
C GLU A 156 -23.08 -14.66 8.77
N PHE A 157 -24.24 -15.25 8.47
CA PHE A 157 -24.53 -15.75 7.14
C PHE A 157 -24.65 -14.63 6.11
N ASP A 158 -25.34 -13.55 6.43
CA ASP A 158 -25.43 -12.35 5.56
C ASP A 158 -24.05 -11.73 5.31
N MET A 159 -23.24 -11.61 6.37
CA MET A 159 -21.85 -11.15 6.25
C MET A 159 -21.02 -12.10 5.37
N TYR A 160 -21.15 -13.41 5.57
CA TYR A 160 -20.48 -14.43 4.76
C TYR A 160 -20.83 -14.31 3.28
N LEU A 161 -22.12 -14.17 2.95
CA LEU A 161 -22.57 -14.01 1.56
C LEU A 161 -21.96 -12.79 0.90
N LYS A 162 -21.96 -11.64 1.59
CA LYS A 162 -21.32 -10.43 1.12
C LYS A 162 -19.82 -10.61 0.91
N ALA A 163 -19.14 -11.20 1.89
CA ALA A 163 -17.71 -11.47 1.80
C ALA A 163 -17.38 -12.43 0.67
N LYS A 164 -18.15 -13.50 0.50
CA LYS A 164 -17.99 -14.51 -0.56
C LYS A 164 -18.16 -13.92 -1.95
N GLU A 165 -19.13 -13.03 -2.16
CA GLU A 165 -19.32 -12.33 -3.43
C GLU A 165 -18.07 -11.52 -3.79
N ILE A 166 -17.61 -10.69 -2.86
CA ILE A 166 -16.41 -9.85 -3.07
C ILE A 166 -15.17 -10.73 -3.29
N PHE A 167 -14.98 -11.76 -2.44
CA PHE A 167 -13.87 -12.70 -2.54
C PHE A 167 -13.83 -13.39 -3.91
N THR A 168 -14.95 -13.97 -4.35
CA THR A 168 -15.03 -14.69 -5.62
C THR A 168 -14.65 -13.77 -6.79
N LYS A 169 -15.22 -12.57 -6.83
CA LYS A 169 -14.92 -11.59 -7.88
C LYS A 169 -13.44 -11.17 -7.89
N LYS A 170 -12.89 -10.87 -6.71
CA LYS A 170 -11.52 -10.37 -6.58
C LYS A 170 -10.47 -11.47 -6.78
N SER A 171 -10.68 -12.66 -6.20
CA SER A 171 -9.77 -13.80 -6.36
C SER A 171 -9.71 -14.28 -7.82
N THR A 172 -10.88 -14.38 -8.50
CA THR A 172 -10.91 -14.71 -9.93
C THR A 172 -10.11 -13.69 -10.75
N LYS A 173 -10.30 -12.39 -10.48
CA LYS A 173 -9.55 -11.34 -11.17
C LYS A 173 -8.05 -11.45 -10.90
N ALA A 174 -7.64 -11.67 -9.65
CA ALA A 174 -6.23 -11.82 -9.27
C ALA A 174 -5.58 -13.01 -9.99
N GLN A 175 -6.26 -14.16 -10.02
CA GLN A 175 -5.79 -15.35 -10.75
C GLN A 175 -5.66 -15.11 -12.26
N GLN A 176 -6.62 -14.44 -12.87
CA GLN A 176 -6.58 -14.09 -14.29
C GLN A 176 -5.41 -13.14 -14.60
N GLN A 177 -5.17 -12.16 -13.74
CA GLN A 177 -4.05 -11.23 -13.90
C GLN A 177 -2.70 -11.95 -13.77
N LEU A 178 -2.55 -12.80 -12.75
CA LEU A 178 -1.34 -13.60 -12.59
C LEU A 178 -1.08 -14.49 -13.82
N GLN A 179 -2.10 -15.21 -14.28
CA GLN A 179 -1.98 -16.04 -15.47
C GLN A 179 -1.61 -15.24 -16.73
N PHE A 180 -2.21 -14.05 -16.89
CA PHE A 180 -1.90 -13.16 -18.01
C PHE A 180 -0.43 -12.73 -18.00
N TYR A 181 0.08 -12.23 -16.88
CA TYR A 181 1.47 -11.75 -16.80
C TYR A 181 2.48 -12.89 -16.88
N CYS A 182 2.20 -14.04 -16.26
CA CYS A 182 3.02 -15.25 -16.42
C CYS A 182 3.05 -15.76 -17.88
N GLY A 183 1.93 -15.67 -18.59
CA GLY A 183 1.84 -15.98 -20.01
C GLY A 183 2.66 -15.00 -20.87
N TYR A 184 2.48 -13.71 -20.62
CA TYR A 184 3.17 -12.65 -21.32
C TYR A 184 4.70 -12.73 -21.13
N GLN A 185 5.17 -13.01 -19.92
CA GLN A 185 6.59 -13.21 -19.63
C GLN A 185 7.23 -14.26 -20.54
N LYS A 186 6.52 -15.37 -20.76
CA LYS A 186 6.99 -16.45 -21.65
C LYS A 186 7.00 -16.06 -23.12
N GLU A 187 6.16 -15.11 -23.53
CA GLU A 187 6.05 -14.64 -24.91
C GLU A 187 7.09 -13.57 -25.28
N ILE A 188 7.73 -12.90 -24.31
CA ILE A 188 8.67 -11.79 -24.55
C ILE A 188 9.74 -12.13 -25.60
N PRO A 189 10.45 -13.29 -25.56
CA PRO A 189 11.45 -13.59 -26.58
C PRO A 189 10.87 -13.65 -28.00
N GLY A 190 9.66 -14.20 -28.15
CA GLY A 190 8.96 -14.27 -29.44
C GLY A 190 8.48 -12.91 -29.93
N ILE A 191 8.03 -12.04 -29.01
CA ILE A 191 7.64 -10.65 -29.33
C ILE A 191 8.85 -9.90 -29.87
N VAL A 192 9.96 -9.96 -29.16
CA VAL A 192 11.20 -9.27 -29.55
C VAL A 192 11.81 -9.83 -30.84
N ALA A 193 11.76 -11.14 -31.05
CA ALA A 193 12.23 -11.77 -32.30
C ALA A 193 11.51 -11.22 -33.54
N THR A 194 10.26 -10.73 -33.40
CA THR A 194 9.51 -10.13 -34.53
C THR A 194 10.16 -8.84 -35.04
N LEU A 195 11.06 -8.18 -34.27
CA LEU A 195 11.86 -7.05 -34.75
C LEU A 195 12.88 -7.43 -35.85
N ASN A 196 13.16 -8.72 -36.05
CA ASN A 196 14.13 -9.20 -37.06
C ASN A 196 15.48 -8.47 -36.96
N GLY A 197 15.98 -8.22 -35.75
CA GLY A 197 17.25 -7.52 -35.50
C GLY A 197 17.21 -6.00 -35.66
N LYS A 198 16.08 -5.42 -36.03
CA LYS A 198 15.89 -3.95 -36.16
C LYS A 198 15.63 -3.28 -34.79
N THR A 199 16.03 -2.03 -34.70
CA THR A 199 15.67 -1.21 -33.52
C THR A 199 14.20 -0.88 -33.52
N LEU A 200 13.65 -0.61 -32.30
CA LEU A 200 12.23 -0.33 -32.09
C LEU A 200 11.92 1.12 -32.49
N THR A 201 11.62 1.34 -33.77
CA THR A 201 11.14 2.63 -34.30
C THR A 201 9.87 2.41 -35.12
N LYS A 202 9.08 3.48 -35.29
CA LYS A 202 7.86 3.42 -36.12
C LYS A 202 8.14 2.99 -37.55
N GLU A 203 9.22 3.49 -38.13
CA GLU A 203 9.65 3.19 -39.47
C GLU A 203 10.05 1.70 -39.64
N ASN A 204 10.81 1.17 -38.69
CA ASN A 204 11.19 -0.23 -38.67
C ASN A 204 9.97 -1.14 -38.49
N LEU A 205 9.08 -0.83 -37.57
CA LEU A 205 7.84 -1.59 -37.37
C LEU A 205 6.96 -1.60 -38.62
N ALA A 206 6.80 -0.46 -39.31
CA ALA A 206 6.02 -0.35 -40.52
C ALA A 206 6.65 -1.17 -41.72
N SER A 207 7.95 -1.43 -41.64
CA SER A 207 8.66 -2.23 -42.66
C SER A 207 8.52 -3.74 -42.47
N ILE A 208 8.04 -4.21 -41.32
CA ILE A 208 7.83 -5.63 -41.02
C ILE A 208 6.48 -6.05 -41.60
N LYS A 209 6.48 -7.10 -42.42
CA LYS A 209 5.26 -7.66 -42.98
C LYS A 209 4.90 -8.95 -42.26
N PRO A 210 3.93 -8.91 -41.34
CA PRO A 210 3.52 -10.10 -40.61
C PRO A 210 2.83 -11.09 -41.54
N THR A 211 3.10 -12.37 -41.33
CA THR A 211 2.55 -13.49 -42.10
C THR A 211 1.63 -14.38 -41.27
N THR A 212 1.76 -14.31 -39.94
CA THR A 212 0.99 -15.13 -39.00
C THR A 212 0.23 -14.24 -38.01
N GLN A 213 -0.84 -14.78 -37.41
CA GLN A 213 -1.59 -14.08 -36.38
C GLN A 213 -0.71 -13.71 -35.17
N VAL A 214 0.28 -14.54 -34.83
CA VAL A 214 1.23 -14.28 -33.74
C VAL A 214 2.07 -13.05 -34.06
N GLU A 215 2.61 -12.95 -35.31
CA GLU A 215 3.37 -11.78 -35.72
C GLU A 215 2.54 -10.50 -35.75
N TYR A 216 1.27 -10.57 -36.17
CA TYR A 216 0.32 -9.42 -36.07
C TYR A 216 0.13 -8.97 -34.61
N LYS A 217 -0.10 -9.94 -33.71
CA LYS A 217 -0.21 -9.66 -32.25
C LYS A 217 1.08 -9.00 -31.73
N ASN A 218 2.23 -9.59 -32.04
CA ASN A 218 3.53 -9.10 -31.56
C ASN A 218 3.83 -7.68 -32.08
N LEU A 219 3.53 -7.37 -33.32
CA LEU A 219 3.69 -6.04 -33.87
C LEU A 219 2.77 -5.02 -33.23
N ALA A 220 1.55 -5.39 -32.89
CA ALA A 220 0.64 -4.52 -32.16
C ALA A 220 1.19 -4.19 -30.77
N ILE A 221 1.75 -5.20 -30.07
CA ILE A 221 2.41 -5.01 -28.78
C ILE A 221 3.61 -4.07 -28.93
N LEU A 222 4.52 -4.35 -29.87
CA LEU A 222 5.71 -3.53 -30.10
C LEU A 222 5.36 -2.10 -30.51
N SER A 223 4.27 -1.91 -31.26
CA SER A 223 3.79 -0.59 -31.66
C SER A 223 3.30 0.24 -30.45
N ASN A 224 2.70 -0.41 -29.44
CA ASN A 224 2.33 0.24 -28.20
C ASN A 224 3.57 0.53 -27.34
N VAL A 225 4.49 -0.43 -27.23
CA VAL A 225 5.74 -0.26 -26.48
C VAL A 225 6.60 0.86 -27.07
N ALA A 226 6.62 1.02 -28.40
CA ALA A 226 7.34 2.08 -29.09
C ALA A 226 6.82 3.50 -28.82
N GLN A 227 5.68 3.65 -28.12
CA GLN A 227 5.18 4.96 -27.68
C GLN A 227 5.89 5.46 -26.41
N ASP A 228 6.56 4.55 -25.69
CA ASP A 228 7.36 4.94 -24.52
C ASP A 228 8.73 5.50 -24.97
N PRO A 229 9.04 6.78 -24.60
CA PRO A 229 10.33 7.39 -24.95
C PRO A 229 11.53 6.63 -24.40
N ALA A 230 11.37 5.89 -23.28
CA ALA A 230 12.47 5.16 -22.65
C ALA A 230 12.98 3.98 -23.49
N VAL A 231 12.15 3.47 -24.42
CA VAL A 231 12.47 2.28 -25.21
C VAL A 231 12.49 2.55 -26.72
N GLN A 232 12.05 3.73 -27.14
CA GLN A 232 12.09 4.13 -28.56
C GLN A 232 13.52 4.15 -29.09
N GLY A 233 13.75 3.54 -30.27
CA GLY A 233 15.05 3.45 -30.91
C GLY A 233 16.00 2.40 -30.33
N LYS A 234 15.58 1.66 -29.31
CA LYS A 234 16.37 0.63 -28.65
C LYS A 234 16.54 -0.62 -29.52
N THR A 235 17.64 -1.32 -29.27
CA THR A 235 17.93 -2.63 -29.88
C THR A 235 16.98 -3.71 -29.34
N PRO A 236 16.81 -4.86 -30.06
CA PRO A 236 15.99 -5.96 -29.57
C PRO A 236 16.36 -6.43 -28.15
N ALA A 237 17.64 -6.50 -27.80
CA ALA A 237 18.10 -6.90 -26.48
C ALA A 237 17.69 -5.89 -25.39
N GLU A 238 17.80 -4.59 -25.68
CA GLU A 238 17.37 -3.55 -24.75
C GLU A 238 15.84 -3.53 -24.58
N VAL A 239 15.08 -3.79 -25.67
CA VAL A 239 13.61 -3.93 -25.62
C VAL A 239 13.21 -5.14 -24.76
N GLN A 240 13.91 -6.26 -24.92
CA GLN A 240 13.68 -7.44 -24.08
C GLN A 240 13.90 -7.13 -22.61
N THR A 241 15.04 -6.53 -22.27
CA THR A 241 15.35 -6.16 -20.88
C THR A 241 14.30 -5.20 -20.29
N PHE A 242 13.82 -4.26 -21.11
CA PHE A 242 12.75 -3.35 -20.68
C PHE A 242 11.45 -4.11 -20.39
N LEU A 243 10.99 -4.96 -21.31
CA LEU A 243 9.76 -5.74 -21.12
C LEU A 243 9.85 -6.71 -19.95
N GLU A 244 10.98 -7.40 -19.78
CA GLU A 244 11.20 -8.30 -18.62
C GLU A 244 11.13 -7.55 -17.30
N LYS A 245 11.68 -6.33 -17.25
CA LYS A 245 11.58 -5.48 -16.06
C LYS A 245 10.15 -5.06 -15.75
N GLU A 246 9.41 -4.56 -16.74
CA GLU A 246 8.02 -4.14 -16.58
C GLU A 246 7.12 -5.30 -16.14
N ILE A 247 7.32 -6.48 -16.71
CA ILE A 247 6.57 -7.68 -16.33
C ILE A 247 6.96 -8.16 -14.94
N LYS A 248 8.23 -8.08 -14.56
CA LYS A 248 8.66 -8.40 -13.18
C LYS A 248 7.99 -7.48 -12.16
N GLU A 249 7.99 -6.17 -12.40
CA GLU A 249 7.31 -5.20 -11.52
C GLU A 249 5.79 -5.48 -11.44
N ALA A 250 5.16 -5.86 -12.54
CA ALA A 250 3.75 -6.26 -12.56
C ALA A 250 3.50 -7.56 -11.77
N LEU A 251 4.36 -8.57 -11.92
CA LEU A 251 4.25 -9.83 -11.17
C LEU A 251 4.47 -9.61 -9.67
N GLU A 252 5.45 -8.78 -9.27
CA GLU A 252 5.67 -8.40 -7.87
C GLU A 252 4.41 -7.80 -7.23
N TYR A 253 3.58 -7.12 -8.02
CA TYR A 253 2.30 -6.55 -7.55
C TYR A 253 1.13 -7.55 -7.59
N PHE A 254 0.99 -8.38 -8.64
CA PHE A 254 -0.19 -9.23 -8.84
C PHE A 254 -0.06 -10.62 -8.23
N GLU A 255 1.15 -11.18 -8.12
CA GLU A 255 1.37 -12.52 -7.56
C GLU A 255 0.95 -12.60 -6.09
N PRO A 256 1.30 -11.66 -5.19
CA PRO A 256 0.84 -11.70 -3.81
C PRO A 256 -0.68 -11.65 -3.67
N GLN A 257 -1.39 -10.96 -4.55
CA GLN A 257 -2.84 -10.92 -4.53
C GLN A 257 -3.44 -12.32 -4.77
N ALA A 258 -2.94 -13.03 -5.76
CA ALA A 258 -3.45 -14.36 -6.12
C ALA A 258 -3.01 -15.47 -5.16
N THR A 259 -1.80 -15.38 -4.62
CA THR A 259 -1.16 -16.47 -3.86
C THR A 259 -1.19 -16.27 -2.35
N LYS A 260 -1.53 -15.06 -1.86
CA LYS A 260 -1.56 -14.70 -0.44
C LYS A 260 -2.85 -14.00 -0.04
N GLN A 261 -3.15 -12.82 -0.62
CA GLN A 261 -4.29 -12.00 -0.18
C GLN A 261 -5.64 -12.72 -0.34
N TYR A 262 -5.82 -13.48 -1.42
CA TYR A 262 -7.02 -14.27 -1.71
C TYR A 262 -6.79 -15.79 -1.63
N ASP A 263 -5.72 -16.24 -0.96
CA ASP A 263 -5.55 -17.66 -0.63
C ASP A 263 -6.16 -17.99 0.74
N LEU A 264 -7.15 -18.89 0.76
CA LEU A 264 -7.83 -19.29 2.00
C LEU A 264 -6.93 -20.05 2.97
N ASN A 265 -5.80 -20.58 2.52
CA ASN A 265 -4.88 -21.35 3.37
C ASN A 265 -3.70 -20.50 3.90
N TYR A 266 -3.49 -19.31 3.35
CA TYR A 266 -2.41 -18.43 3.81
C TYR A 266 -2.75 -17.81 5.17
N ASP A 267 -1.84 -17.91 6.14
CA ASP A 267 -1.99 -17.31 7.46
C ASP A 267 -0.65 -16.81 7.99
N THR A 268 -0.62 -15.58 8.44
CA THR A 268 0.59 -14.88 8.88
C THR A 268 0.83 -14.91 10.40
N ARG A 269 -0.13 -15.47 11.18
CA ARG A 269 0.00 -15.43 12.66
C ARG A 269 1.18 -16.22 13.20
N SER A 270 1.68 -17.21 12.49
CA SER A 270 2.93 -17.90 12.82
C SER A 270 4.18 -17.02 12.74
N ILE A 271 4.14 -15.94 11.94
CA ILE A 271 5.20 -14.93 11.85
C ILE A 271 5.15 -14.03 13.08
N VAL A 272 3.97 -13.47 13.37
CA VAL A 272 3.75 -12.59 14.54
C VAL A 272 3.94 -13.34 15.84
N GLY A 273 3.41 -14.56 15.94
CA GLY A 273 3.58 -15.45 17.08
C GLY A 273 2.64 -15.16 18.25
N ASP A 274 1.59 -14.38 18.04
CA ASP A 274 0.53 -14.09 19.01
C ASP A 274 -0.61 -15.12 18.95
N ASN A 275 -1.44 -15.13 19.97
CA ASN A 275 -2.73 -15.82 19.95
C ASN A 275 -3.82 -14.86 19.44
N TYR A 276 -4.09 -14.86 18.14
CA TYR A 276 -5.06 -13.94 17.52
C TYR A 276 -6.47 -14.01 18.14
N ASN A 277 -6.86 -15.15 18.71
CA ASN A 277 -8.17 -15.35 19.35
C ASN A 277 -8.24 -14.77 20.77
N ASP A 278 -7.11 -14.45 21.39
CA ASP A 278 -7.06 -13.75 22.68
C ASP A 278 -7.02 -12.25 22.44
N ILE A 279 -8.18 -11.61 22.58
CA ILE A 279 -8.33 -10.15 22.41
C ILE A 279 -7.68 -9.34 23.54
N ASN A 280 -7.29 -9.99 24.64
CA ASN A 280 -6.63 -9.34 25.78
C ASN A 280 -5.10 -9.35 25.67
N GLU A 281 -4.53 -10.17 24.79
CA GLU A 281 -3.11 -10.18 24.57
C GLU A 281 -2.64 -8.88 23.90
N LYS A 282 -1.71 -8.17 24.56
CA LYS A 282 -1.25 -6.83 24.15
C LYS A 282 0.22 -6.83 23.72
N PHE A 283 1.05 -7.60 24.43
CA PHE A 283 2.50 -7.53 24.34
C PHE A 283 3.04 -8.56 23.34
N TYR A 284 2.95 -8.23 22.07
CA TYR A 284 3.52 -8.97 20.96
C TYR A 284 3.99 -7.98 19.88
N GLY A 285 4.71 -8.48 18.91
CA GLY A 285 5.31 -7.64 17.88
C GLY A 285 6.81 -7.47 18.06
N ASN A 286 7.36 -6.45 17.45
CA ASN A 286 8.77 -6.07 17.56
C ASN A 286 8.95 -4.57 17.27
N ASN A 287 10.19 -4.07 17.37
CA ASN A 287 10.55 -2.69 17.10
C ASN A 287 10.94 -2.40 15.62
N HIS A 288 10.59 -3.29 14.69
CA HIS A 288 10.84 -3.08 13.25
C HIS A 288 9.72 -2.24 12.63
N TYR A 289 9.56 -1.02 13.08
CA TYR A 289 8.44 -0.13 12.71
C TYR A 289 8.49 0.38 11.27
N GLU A 290 9.55 0.14 10.50
CA GLU A 290 9.58 0.38 9.05
C GLU A 290 8.95 -0.79 8.29
N GLY A 291 9.29 -2.02 8.69
CA GLY A 291 8.84 -3.24 8.04
C GLY A 291 9.35 -3.41 6.61
N PRO A 292 8.78 -4.34 5.83
CA PRO A 292 9.21 -4.61 4.46
C PRO A 292 8.87 -3.52 3.44
N ASP A 293 7.82 -2.71 3.68
CA ASP A 293 7.41 -1.59 2.82
C ASP A 293 6.82 -0.45 3.65
N ALA A 294 7.66 0.53 3.95
CA ALA A 294 7.28 1.75 4.67
C ALA A 294 6.74 2.86 3.75
N LYS A 295 6.62 2.64 2.44
CA LYS A 295 6.35 3.70 1.45
C LYS A 295 5.09 4.49 1.73
N HIS A 296 3.96 3.80 1.99
CA HIS A 296 2.68 4.47 2.22
C HIS A 296 2.70 5.27 3.52
N GLY A 297 3.10 4.69 4.64
CA GLY A 297 3.15 5.37 5.93
C GLY A 297 4.19 6.51 5.96
N THR A 298 5.35 6.35 5.29
CA THR A 298 6.33 7.43 5.13
C THR A 298 5.73 8.60 4.35
N HIS A 299 4.97 8.34 3.28
CA HIS A 299 4.29 9.37 2.51
C HIS A 299 3.22 10.10 3.33
N VAL A 300 2.42 9.36 4.08
CA VAL A 300 1.42 9.91 5.02
C VAL A 300 2.09 10.79 6.08
N ALA A 301 3.15 10.29 6.72
CA ALA A 301 3.94 11.05 7.71
C ALA A 301 4.52 12.34 7.10
N GLY A 302 5.00 12.27 5.86
CA GLY A 302 5.50 13.42 5.10
C GLY A 302 4.44 14.50 4.87
N ILE A 303 3.22 14.11 4.51
CA ILE A 303 2.09 15.05 4.36
C ILE A 303 1.73 15.71 5.69
N ILE A 304 1.84 14.99 6.81
CA ILE A 304 1.55 15.54 8.14
C ILE A 304 2.67 16.46 8.61
N ALA A 305 3.92 16.00 8.61
CA ALA A 305 5.02 16.61 9.36
C ALA A 305 6.33 16.78 8.58
N GLY A 306 6.36 16.48 7.29
CA GLY A 306 7.57 16.55 6.47
C GLY A 306 8.21 17.93 6.48
N LEU A 307 9.54 17.97 6.47
CA LEU A 307 10.34 19.19 6.37
C LEU A 307 10.90 19.34 4.96
N PRO A 308 11.06 20.56 4.45
CA PRO A 308 11.67 20.81 3.14
C PRO A 308 13.05 20.16 3.04
N GLN A 309 13.35 19.56 1.90
CA GLN A 309 14.62 18.88 1.64
C GLN A 309 15.22 19.29 0.30
N GLY A 310 16.56 19.41 0.23
CA GLY A 310 17.27 19.61 -1.03
C GLY A 310 16.88 20.87 -1.83
N GLY A 311 16.29 21.87 -1.19
CA GLY A 311 15.79 23.08 -1.88
C GLY A 311 14.37 22.90 -2.44
N GLU A 312 13.75 21.72 -2.28
CA GLU A 312 12.36 21.47 -2.63
C GLU A 312 11.41 22.14 -1.63
N PRO A 313 10.33 22.78 -2.09
CA PRO A 313 9.47 23.60 -1.24
C PRO A 313 8.40 22.79 -0.49
N GLN A 314 8.28 21.46 -0.72
CA GLN A 314 7.26 20.65 -0.08
C GLN A 314 7.50 20.52 1.43
N TYR A 315 6.44 20.67 2.22
CA TYR A 315 6.45 20.46 3.66
C TYR A 315 5.08 19.95 4.15
N GLY A 316 5.05 19.33 5.33
CA GLY A 316 3.81 18.80 5.91
C GLY A 316 2.92 19.91 6.47
N VAL A 317 1.61 19.65 6.49
CA VAL A 317 0.60 20.62 6.96
C VAL A 317 0.85 21.06 8.42
N ALA A 318 1.31 20.14 9.27
CA ALA A 318 1.57 20.36 10.69
C ALA A 318 3.07 20.32 11.05
N TYR A 319 3.97 20.60 10.10
CA TYR A 319 5.42 20.40 10.24
C TYR A 319 6.06 21.16 11.43
N LYS A 320 5.46 22.28 11.88
CA LYS A 320 5.96 23.07 13.01
C LYS A 320 5.61 22.46 14.38
N VAL A 321 4.63 21.57 14.45
CA VAL A 321 4.06 21.11 15.73
C VAL A 321 3.95 19.59 15.85
N ALA A 322 3.79 18.85 14.75
CA ALA A 322 3.59 17.42 14.80
C ALA A 322 4.91 16.67 15.07
N LYS A 323 4.80 15.64 15.92
CA LYS A 323 5.82 14.61 16.12
C LYS A 323 5.22 13.25 15.78
N ILE A 324 5.78 12.59 14.79
CA ILE A 324 5.28 11.33 14.24
C ILE A 324 5.73 10.18 15.12
N MET A 325 4.78 9.48 15.73
CA MET A 325 4.97 8.16 16.34
C MET A 325 4.61 7.11 15.29
N THR A 326 5.55 6.22 15.00
CA THR A 326 5.33 5.21 13.98
C THR A 326 4.72 3.96 14.57
N VAL A 327 3.55 3.54 14.08
CA VAL A 327 2.90 2.32 14.57
C VAL A 327 2.52 1.45 13.37
N ARG A 328 3.28 0.38 13.20
CA ARG A 328 3.08 -0.52 12.07
C ARG A 328 2.05 -1.59 12.40
N ALA A 329 0.92 -1.60 11.68
CA ALA A 329 -0.17 -2.55 11.89
C ALA A 329 -0.93 -2.90 10.59
N VAL A 330 -0.51 -2.35 9.44
CA VAL A 330 -1.21 -2.52 8.15
C VAL A 330 -0.27 -3.22 7.16
N PRO A 331 -0.58 -4.46 6.76
CA PRO A 331 0.15 -5.19 5.72
C PRO A 331 -0.33 -4.80 4.32
N ASP A 332 0.34 -5.27 3.28
CA ASP A 332 -0.26 -5.35 1.95
C ASP A 332 -1.36 -6.44 1.97
N GLY A 333 -2.63 -6.01 1.90
CA GLY A 333 -3.82 -6.79 2.21
C GLY A 333 -4.75 -6.01 3.13
N ASP A 334 -5.48 -6.68 4.03
CA ASP A 334 -6.32 -5.98 5.01
C ASP A 334 -5.74 -6.13 6.43
N GLU A 335 -5.78 -5.03 7.15
CA GLU A 335 -5.44 -4.96 8.57
C GLU A 335 -6.30 -5.93 9.42
N ARG A 336 -5.78 -6.33 10.59
CA ARG A 336 -6.51 -7.15 11.56
C ARG A 336 -6.99 -6.32 12.75
N ASP A 337 -8.24 -6.51 13.16
CA ASP A 337 -8.89 -5.68 14.18
C ASP A 337 -8.12 -5.68 15.51
N LYS A 338 -7.61 -6.84 15.97
CA LYS A 338 -6.81 -6.94 17.19
C LYS A 338 -5.53 -6.11 17.10
N ASP A 339 -4.82 -6.18 15.98
CA ASP A 339 -3.56 -5.45 15.79
C ASP A 339 -3.81 -3.93 15.80
N ILE A 340 -4.88 -3.48 15.13
CA ILE A 340 -5.27 -2.07 15.12
C ILE A 340 -5.72 -1.60 16.51
N ALA A 341 -6.51 -2.39 17.26
CA ALA A 341 -6.93 -2.02 18.60
C ALA A 341 -5.71 -1.86 19.53
N ASN A 342 -4.76 -2.77 19.49
CA ASN A 342 -3.52 -2.66 20.27
C ASN A 342 -2.64 -1.50 19.79
N ALA A 343 -2.58 -1.23 18.49
CA ALA A 343 -1.88 -0.08 17.93
C ALA A 343 -2.46 1.26 18.42
N VAL A 344 -3.80 1.37 18.49
CA VAL A 344 -4.47 2.55 19.07
C VAL A 344 -4.14 2.69 20.55
N ARG A 345 -4.25 1.62 21.34
CA ARG A 345 -3.92 1.65 22.78
C ARG A 345 -2.46 2.06 23.00
N TYR A 346 -1.53 1.43 22.30
CA TYR A 346 -0.11 1.79 22.35
C TYR A 346 0.11 3.27 22.07
N ALA A 347 -0.46 3.80 20.98
CA ALA A 347 -0.29 5.18 20.61
C ALA A 347 -0.82 6.15 21.68
N VAL A 348 -1.99 5.85 22.25
CA VAL A 348 -2.61 6.68 23.32
C VAL A 348 -1.79 6.62 24.61
N ASP A 349 -1.38 5.42 25.03
CA ASP A 349 -0.61 5.21 26.27
C ASP A 349 0.75 5.91 26.20
N ASN A 350 1.36 5.96 25.00
CA ASN A 350 2.61 6.68 24.71
C ASN A 350 2.42 8.16 24.31
N GLY A 351 1.23 8.71 24.55
CA GLY A 351 0.99 10.16 24.55
C GLY A 351 0.52 10.77 23.23
N ALA A 352 0.17 9.97 22.22
CA ALA A 352 -0.45 10.48 21.01
C ALA A 352 -1.76 11.25 21.33
N LYS A 353 -1.95 12.39 20.69
CA LYS A 353 -3.14 13.23 20.81
C LYS A 353 -4.01 13.18 19.55
N VAL A 354 -3.41 12.78 18.47
CA VAL A 354 -4.06 12.55 17.16
C VAL A 354 -3.57 11.20 16.65
N ILE A 355 -4.46 10.43 16.04
CA ILE A 355 -4.13 9.17 15.38
C ILE A 355 -4.59 9.27 13.94
N ASN A 356 -3.68 8.99 13.00
CA ASN A 356 -3.99 8.87 11.59
C ASN A 356 -4.09 7.39 11.23
N MET A 357 -5.19 7.00 10.57
CA MET A 357 -5.49 5.66 10.13
C MET A 357 -5.96 5.71 8.67
N SER A 358 -5.02 5.61 7.71
CA SER A 358 -5.28 5.74 6.27
C SER A 358 -5.57 4.39 5.61
N PHE A 359 -6.49 3.61 6.18
CA PHE A 359 -6.85 2.27 5.74
C PHE A 359 -8.33 1.96 5.98
N GLY A 360 -8.79 0.80 5.52
CA GLY A 360 -10.14 0.30 5.77
C GLY A 360 -10.47 -0.93 4.94
N LYS A 361 -11.49 -1.67 5.36
CA LYS A 361 -11.90 -2.93 4.77
C LYS A 361 -13.43 -3.05 4.68
N PRO A 362 -13.96 -3.89 3.75
CA PRO A 362 -15.40 -3.94 3.48
C PRO A 362 -16.22 -4.66 4.57
N VAL A 363 -15.59 -5.50 5.36
CA VAL A 363 -16.21 -6.26 6.46
C VAL A 363 -15.24 -6.32 7.65
N SER A 364 -15.78 -6.35 8.87
CA SER A 364 -15.00 -6.42 10.11
C SER A 364 -15.79 -7.25 11.12
N PRO A 365 -15.63 -8.60 11.08
CA PRO A 365 -16.37 -9.49 11.96
C PRO A 365 -15.88 -9.38 13.40
N GLY A 366 -16.83 -9.29 14.33
CA GLY A 366 -16.52 -9.23 15.76
C GLY A 366 -15.84 -7.95 16.22
N LYS A 367 -15.93 -6.88 15.41
CA LYS A 367 -15.34 -5.56 15.75
C LYS A 367 -15.77 -5.04 17.11
N GLU A 368 -17.03 -5.22 17.49
CA GLU A 368 -17.54 -4.76 18.79
C GLU A 368 -16.73 -5.34 19.96
N LYS A 369 -16.31 -6.59 19.88
CA LYS A 369 -15.52 -7.26 20.94
C LYS A 369 -14.09 -6.71 21.06
N VAL A 370 -13.58 -6.07 20.03
CA VAL A 370 -12.19 -5.59 19.97
C VAL A 370 -12.12 -4.08 20.23
N TRP A 371 -13.13 -3.31 19.79
CA TRP A 371 -13.14 -1.86 19.88
C TRP A 371 -13.81 -1.30 21.14
N GLU A 372 -14.64 -2.09 21.84
CA GLU A 372 -15.24 -1.76 23.13
C GLU A 372 -14.28 -2.04 24.30
#